data_da20c4fef8d473934544fcac87bfc61b
#
_entry.id   da20c4fef8d473934544fcac87bfc61b
#
_cell.length_a   1.000
_cell.length_b   1.000
_cell.length_c   1.000
_cell.angle_alpha   90.00
_cell.angle_beta   90.00
_cell.angle_gamma   90.00
#
_symmetry.space_group_name_H-M   'P 1'
#
loop_
_entity.id
_entity.type
_entity.pdbx_description
1 polymer ?
#
loop_
_entity_poly.entity_id
_entity_poly.type
_entity_poly.pdbx_seq_one_letter_code
_entity_poly.pdbx_strand_id
1 'polypeptide(L)'
;MKAIICDDEKSTCSELEEIILKYAKEKRVPLVTEVFYSGDILLDYLKREKINILFLDIELPGKDGVMVGKYIREVLEEENIFLVYISSKENYALQLFQNRPFDFLVKPIEQAKIYLSLI
;
A
#
# COMPACT_ATOMS: atom_id res chain seq x y z
N MET A 1 1.71 4.25 -14.39
CA MET A 1 1.87 3.50 -13.13
C MET A 1 0.68 3.77 -12.21
N LYS A 2 0.15 2.74 -11.60
CA LYS A 2 -0.99 2.85 -10.69
C LYS A 2 -0.55 2.55 -9.27
N ALA A 3 -0.74 3.52 -8.36
CA ALA A 3 -0.40 3.41 -6.96
C ALA A 3 -1.69 3.42 -6.14
N ILE A 4 -1.85 2.42 -5.29
CA ILE A 4 -3.05 2.26 -4.48
C ILE A 4 -2.70 2.48 -3.02
N ILE A 5 -3.61 3.12 -2.31
CA ILE A 5 -3.50 3.35 -0.87
C ILE A 5 -4.70 2.67 -0.21
N CYS A 6 -4.46 1.85 0.80
CA CYS A 6 -5.52 1.22 1.58
C CYS A 6 -5.27 1.46 3.07
N ASP A 7 -6.09 2.30 3.69
CA ASP A 7 -6.00 2.67 5.09
C ASP A 7 -7.37 3.20 5.52
N ASP A 8 -7.85 2.84 6.69
CA ASP A 8 -9.14 3.30 7.18
C ASP A 8 -9.11 4.74 7.74
N GLU A 9 -7.92 5.29 7.96
CA GLU A 9 -7.74 6.68 8.38
C GLU A 9 -7.66 7.60 7.16
N LYS A 10 -8.70 8.40 6.95
CA LYS A 10 -8.77 9.31 5.80
C LYS A 10 -7.64 10.32 5.77
N SER A 11 -7.19 10.79 6.94
CA SER A 11 -6.06 11.73 7.03
C SER A 11 -4.77 11.11 6.51
N THR A 12 -4.49 9.86 6.86
CA THR A 12 -3.32 9.14 6.38
C THR A 12 -3.38 8.95 4.87
N CYS A 13 -4.54 8.58 4.34
CA CYS A 13 -4.74 8.43 2.90
C CYS A 13 -4.47 9.74 2.15
N SER A 14 -4.97 10.84 2.69
CA SER A 14 -4.77 12.16 2.07
C SER A 14 -3.30 12.57 2.07
N GLU A 15 -2.61 12.35 3.18
CA GLU A 15 -1.18 12.65 3.29
C GLU A 15 -0.35 11.83 2.30
N LEU A 16 -0.62 10.54 2.22
CA LEU A 16 0.07 9.65 1.30
C LEU A 16 -0.17 10.03 -0.15
N GLU A 17 -1.42 10.25 -0.49
CA GLU A 17 -1.78 10.63 -1.86
C GLU A 17 -1.10 11.93 -2.27
N GLU A 18 -1.07 12.91 -1.37
CA GLU A 18 -0.40 14.18 -1.63
C GLU A 18 1.09 13.99 -1.91
N ILE A 19 1.76 13.17 -1.11
CA ILE A 19 3.19 12.86 -1.30
C ILE A 19 3.42 12.15 -2.63
N ILE A 20 2.60 11.17 -2.96
CA ILE A 20 2.72 10.40 -4.19
C ILE A 20 2.51 11.28 -5.42
N LEU A 21 1.49 12.12 -5.40
CA LEU A 21 1.20 13.01 -6.51
C LEU A 21 2.27 14.08 -6.68
N LYS A 22 2.85 14.55 -5.57
CA LYS A 22 3.98 15.47 -5.61
C LYS A 22 5.19 14.82 -6.29
N TYR A 23 5.48 13.56 -5.95
CA TYR A 23 6.53 12.79 -6.60
C TYR A 23 6.31 12.70 -8.10
N ALA A 24 5.09 12.34 -8.50
CA ALA A 24 4.73 12.19 -9.91
C ALA A 24 4.97 13.48 -10.68
N LYS A 25 4.61 14.62 -10.10
CA LYS A 25 4.79 15.92 -10.71
C LYS A 25 6.26 16.29 -10.83
N GLU A 26 7.03 16.12 -9.76
CA GLU A 26 8.46 16.45 -9.73
C GLU A 26 9.27 15.60 -10.70
N LYS A 27 8.96 14.32 -10.78
CA LYS A 27 9.69 13.35 -11.61
C LYS A 27 9.10 13.21 -13.01
N ARG A 28 7.98 13.86 -13.29
CA ARG A 28 7.27 13.77 -14.58
C ARG A 28 6.92 12.35 -14.93
N VAL A 29 6.46 11.57 -13.93
CA VAL A 29 6.03 10.19 -14.09
C VAL A 29 4.51 10.17 -14.22
N PRO A 30 3.94 9.50 -15.22
CA PRO A 30 2.48 9.32 -15.31
C PRO A 30 2.04 8.34 -14.25
N LEU A 31 1.44 8.86 -13.17
CA LEU A 31 1.07 8.08 -12.01
C LEU A 31 -0.38 8.38 -11.63
N VAL A 32 -1.18 7.33 -11.50
CA VAL A 32 -2.59 7.41 -11.10
C VAL A 32 -2.73 6.80 -9.72
N THR A 33 -3.53 7.42 -8.86
CA THR A 33 -3.78 6.94 -7.51
C THR A 33 -5.24 6.57 -7.32
N GLU A 34 -5.47 5.57 -6.48
CA GLU A 34 -6.81 5.21 -5.98
C GLU A 34 -6.68 4.97 -4.48
N VAL A 35 -7.73 5.29 -3.74
CA VAL A 35 -7.75 5.16 -2.28
C VAL A 35 -8.88 4.24 -1.86
N PHE A 36 -8.59 3.32 -0.96
CA PHE A 36 -9.56 2.39 -0.38
C PHE A 36 -9.48 2.44 1.14
N TYR A 37 -10.62 2.32 1.79
CA TYR A 37 -10.72 2.42 3.25
C TYR A 37 -10.99 1.06 3.91
N SER A 38 -11.12 0.00 3.12
CA SER A 38 -11.29 -1.35 3.64
C SER A 38 -10.59 -2.37 2.77
N GLY A 39 -10.18 -3.47 3.40
CA GLY A 39 -9.51 -4.56 2.69
C GLY A 39 -10.41 -5.29 1.71
N ASP A 40 -11.69 -5.46 2.06
CA ASP A 40 -12.63 -6.17 1.19
C ASP A 40 -12.87 -5.44 -0.12
N ILE A 41 -13.05 -4.13 -0.06
CA ILE A 41 -13.27 -3.33 -1.26
C ILE A 41 -12.02 -3.32 -2.14
N LEU A 42 -10.85 -3.22 -1.51
CA LEU A 42 -9.59 -3.32 -2.23
C LEU A 42 -9.46 -4.66 -2.96
N LEU A 43 -9.74 -5.76 -2.30
CA LEU A 43 -9.61 -7.08 -2.90
C LEU A 43 -10.56 -7.28 -4.08
N ASP A 44 -11.77 -6.76 -3.99
CA ASP A 44 -12.69 -6.78 -5.12
C ASP A 44 -12.15 -6.01 -6.32
N TYR A 45 -11.54 -4.86 -6.07
CA TYR A 45 -10.90 -4.05 -7.10
C TYR A 45 -9.74 -4.82 -7.77
N LEU A 46 -8.90 -5.48 -6.97
CA LEU A 46 -7.74 -6.20 -7.47
C LEU A 46 -8.09 -7.42 -8.33
N LYS A 47 -9.30 -7.93 -8.21
CA LYS A 47 -9.76 -9.01 -9.08
C LYS A 47 -9.97 -8.54 -10.52
N ARG A 48 -10.15 -7.24 -10.73
CA ARG A 48 -10.49 -6.67 -12.03
C ARG A 48 -9.41 -5.77 -12.60
N GLU A 49 -8.59 -5.17 -11.75
CA GLU A 49 -7.62 -4.16 -12.16
C GLU A 49 -6.21 -4.53 -11.77
N LYS A 50 -5.26 -4.22 -12.64
CA LYS A 50 -3.83 -4.38 -12.36
C LYS A 50 -3.28 -3.11 -11.73
N ILE A 51 -2.41 -3.28 -10.74
CA ILE A 51 -1.75 -2.17 -10.06
C ILE A 51 -0.25 -2.42 -9.98
N ASN A 52 0.52 -1.39 -9.69
CA ASN A 52 1.98 -1.48 -9.62
C ASN A 52 2.47 -1.50 -8.18
N ILE A 53 1.95 -0.60 -7.34
CA ILE A 53 2.38 -0.49 -5.95
C ILE A 53 1.16 -0.30 -5.05
N LEU A 54 1.19 -0.95 -3.89
CA LEU A 54 0.13 -0.88 -2.89
C LEU A 54 0.73 -0.47 -1.55
N PHE A 55 0.25 0.65 -1.02
CA PHE A 55 0.53 1.08 0.36
C PHE A 55 -0.63 0.59 1.22
N LEU A 56 -0.35 -0.35 2.10
CA LEU A 56 -1.37 -1.10 2.82
C LEU A 56 -1.19 -1.00 4.32
N ASP A 57 -2.17 -0.43 4.99
CA ASP A 57 -2.20 -0.40 6.45
C ASP A 57 -2.42 -1.82 6.99
N ILE A 58 -1.68 -2.18 8.02
CA ILE A 58 -1.81 -3.48 8.67
C ILE A 58 -3.06 -3.54 9.53
N GLU A 59 -3.36 -2.45 10.23
CA GLU A 59 -4.40 -2.40 11.25
C GLU A 59 -5.76 -1.98 10.69
N LEU A 60 -6.23 -2.70 9.68
CA LEU A 60 -7.55 -2.47 9.09
C LEU A 60 -8.63 -3.23 9.86
N PRO A 61 -9.82 -2.65 10.02
CA PRO A 61 -10.93 -3.39 10.61
C PRO A 61 -11.39 -4.53 9.69
N GLY A 62 -11.84 -5.62 10.27
CA GLY A 62 -12.24 -6.81 9.52
C GLY A 62 -11.02 -7.58 9.02
N LYS A 63 -10.83 -7.62 7.70
CA LYS A 63 -9.62 -8.19 7.11
C LYS A 63 -8.48 -7.22 7.25
N ASP A 64 -7.54 -7.52 8.12
CA ASP A 64 -6.36 -6.67 8.33
C ASP A 64 -5.37 -6.76 7.17
N GLY A 65 -4.36 -5.90 7.20
CA GLY A 65 -3.37 -5.83 6.12
C GLY A 65 -2.56 -7.12 5.93
N VAL A 66 -2.32 -7.87 7.01
CA VAL A 66 -1.62 -9.16 6.90
C VAL A 66 -2.43 -10.14 6.06
N MET A 67 -3.72 -10.25 6.35
CA MET A 67 -4.63 -11.12 5.61
C MET A 67 -4.79 -10.68 4.15
N VAL A 68 -4.89 -9.39 3.93
CA VAL A 68 -5.00 -8.83 2.57
C VAL A 68 -3.76 -9.15 1.75
N GLY A 69 -2.58 -8.93 2.32
CA GLY A 69 -1.32 -9.24 1.64
C GLY A 69 -1.18 -10.72 1.32
N LYS A 70 -1.56 -11.58 2.24
CA LYS A 70 -1.54 -13.03 2.03
C LYS A 70 -2.48 -13.41 0.89
N TYR A 71 -3.68 -12.86 0.86
CA TYR A 71 -4.66 -13.12 -0.19
C TYR A 71 -4.11 -12.69 -1.57
N ILE A 72 -3.47 -11.53 -1.64
CA ILE A 72 -2.87 -11.04 -2.87
C ILE A 72 -1.83 -12.03 -3.41
N ARG A 73 -0.96 -12.53 -2.55
CA ARG A 73 0.12 -13.42 -2.97
C ARG A 73 -0.36 -14.85 -3.26
N GLU A 74 -1.24 -15.39 -2.42
CA GLU A 74 -1.61 -16.80 -2.48
C GLU A 74 -2.86 -17.07 -3.31
N VAL A 75 -3.86 -16.20 -3.25
CA VAL A 75 -5.14 -16.41 -3.94
C VAL A 75 -5.17 -15.71 -5.29
N LEU A 76 -4.80 -14.44 -5.34
CA LEU A 76 -4.73 -13.71 -6.60
C LEU A 76 -3.45 -13.99 -7.38
N GLU A 77 -2.47 -14.59 -6.73
CA GLU A 77 -1.18 -14.94 -7.33
C GLU A 77 -0.46 -13.75 -7.99
N GLU A 78 -0.62 -12.58 -7.39
CA GLU A 78 0.00 -11.34 -7.90
C GLU A 78 1.41 -11.17 -7.31
N GLU A 79 2.41 -11.60 -8.06
CA GLU A 79 3.82 -11.53 -7.65
C GLU A 79 4.46 -10.18 -7.92
N ASN A 80 3.93 -9.42 -8.88
CA ASN A 80 4.56 -8.20 -9.37
C ASN A 80 4.09 -6.92 -8.68
N ILE A 81 3.12 -7.01 -7.77
CA ILE A 81 2.69 -5.87 -6.99
C ILE A 81 3.75 -5.57 -5.93
N PHE A 82 4.26 -4.34 -5.94
CA PHE A 82 5.15 -3.88 -4.86
C PHE A 82 4.31 -3.55 -3.65
N LEU A 83 4.42 -4.38 -2.62
CA LEU A 83 3.61 -4.28 -1.42
C LEU A 83 4.40 -3.52 -0.36
N VAL A 84 3.92 -2.33 0.01
CA VAL A 84 4.52 -1.50 1.04
C VAL A 84 3.55 -1.46 2.22
N TYR A 85 3.92 -2.09 3.31
CA TYR A 85 3.10 -2.07 4.52
C TYR A 85 3.32 -0.80 5.31
N ILE A 86 2.24 -0.33 5.93
CA ILE A 86 2.25 0.85 6.78
C ILE A 86 1.65 0.46 8.13
N SER A 87 2.28 0.87 9.22
CA SER A 87 1.75 0.61 10.56
C SER A 87 2.27 1.64 11.56
N SER A 88 1.50 1.85 12.62
CA SER A 88 1.97 2.60 13.78
C SER A 88 2.84 1.76 14.71
N LYS A 89 2.97 0.45 14.44
CA LYS A 89 3.71 -0.50 15.28
C LYS A 89 4.79 -1.22 14.49
N GLU A 90 6.00 -1.24 15.02
CA GLU A 90 7.15 -1.90 14.37
C GLU A 90 7.14 -3.42 14.47
N ASN A 91 6.42 -3.97 15.45
CA ASN A 91 6.50 -5.39 15.78
C ASN A 91 5.82 -6.33 14.78
N TYR A 92 5.20 -5.78 13.73
CA TYR A 92 4.59 -6.60 12.68
C TYR A 92 5.56 -7.06 11.61
N ALA A 93 6.75 -6.48 11.52
CA ALA A 93 7.66 -6.72 10.40
C ALA A 93 7.96 -8.19 10.13
N LEU A 94 8.22 -8.98 11.18
CA LEU A 94 8.54 -10.40 11.03
C LEU A 94 7.34 -11.21 10.49
N GLN A 95 6.12 -10.87 10.91
CA GLN A 95 4.91 -11.56 10.47
C GLN A 95 4.64 -11.34 8.98
N LEU A 96 5.11 -10.22 8.45
CA LEU A 96 4.83 -9.83 7.08
C LEU A 96 5.82 -10.39 6.08
N PHE A 97 6.92 -10.93 6.54
CA PHE A 97 7.99 -11.42 5.68
C PHE A 97 7.50 -12.43 4.65
N GLN A 98 6.58 -13.30 5.02
CA GLN A 98 6.03 -14.34 4.14
C GLN A 98 5.27 -13.77 2.95
N ASN A 99 4.74 -12.55 3.08
CA ASN A 99 3.99 -11.89 2.01
C ASN A 99 4.90 -11.17 1.00
N ARG A 100 6.19 -11.31 1.15
CA ARG A 100 7.21 -10.74 0.27
C ARG A 100 6.99 -9.24 0.05
N PRO A 101 6.99 -8.44 1.13
CA PRO A 101 6.81 -7.00 0.99
C PRO A 101 8.04 -6.35 0.37
N PHE A 102 7.81 -5.28 -0.37
CA PHE A 102 8.88 -4.44 -0.87
C PHE A 102 9.47 -3.58 0.25
N ASP A 103 8.62 -3.09 1.15
CA ASP A 103 9.04 -2.25 2.26
C ASP A 103 8.03 -2.27 3.39
N PHE A 104 8.43 -1.76 4.54
CA PHE A 104 7.61 -1.64 5.74
C PHE A 104 7.88 -0.26 6.35
N LEU A 105 6.86 0.60 6.38
CA LEU A 105 7.00 1.97 6.86
C LEU A 105 6.20 2.18 8.14
N VAL A 106 6.81 2.83 9.11
CA VAL A 106 6.19 3.12 10.40
C VAL A 106 5.64 4.55 10.39
N LYS A 107 4.41 4.72 10.84
CA LYS A 107 3.78 6.05 10.97
C LYS A 107 4.46 6.85 12.08
N PRO A 108 4.59 8.18 11.98
CA PRO A 108 4.18 9.03 10.86
C PRO A 108 5.07 8.83 9.63
N ILE A 109 4.46 8.92 8.44
CA ILE A 109 5.15 8.61 7.20
C ILE A 109 5.94 9.80 6.70
N GLU A 110 7.22 9.58 6.44
CA GLU A 110 8.11 10.62 5.94
C GLU A 110 8.17 10.60 4.41
N GLN A 111 8.14 11.79 3.80
CA GLN A 111 8.18 11.92 2.35
C GLN A 111 9.38 11.19 1.72
N ALA A 112 10.55 11.29 2.35
CA ALA A 112 11.76 10.65 1.81
C ALA A 112 11.60 9.14 1.67
N LYS A 113 10.93 8.49 2.62
CA LYS A 113 10.71 7.04 2.59
C LYS A 113 9.73 6.64 1.49
N ILE A 114 8.69 7.43 1.29
CA ILE A 114 7.75 7.20 0.19
C ILE A 114 8.46 7.37 -1.15
N TYR A 115 9.28 8.39 -1.29
CA TYR A 115 10.04 8.61 -2.52
C TYR A 115 10.96 7.43 -2.84
N LEU A 116 11.61 6.85 -1.84
CA LEU A 116 12.45 5.67 -2.03
C LEU A 116 11.64 4.47 -2.51
N SER A 117 10.41 4.31 -2.02
CA SER A 117 9.54 3.21 -2.44
C SER A 117 9.08 3.37 -3.89
N LEU A 118 9.02 4.59 -4.40
CA LEU A 118 8.52 4.89 -5.74
C LEU A 118 9.60 4.86 -6.83
N ILE A 119 10.86 4.83 -6.45
CA ILE A 119 11.98 4.77 -7.42
C ILE A 119 11.97 3.45 -8.25
#